data_f523760c4a8a5247b93cc34e3019dff3
#
_entry.id   f523760c4a8a5247b93cc34e3019dff3
#
_cell.length_a   1.000
_cell.length_b   1.000
_cell.length_c   1.000
_cell.angle_alpha   90.00
_cell.angle_beta   90.00
_cell.angle_gamma   90.00
#
_symmetry.space_group_name_H-M   'P 1'
#
loop_
_entity.id
_entity.type
_entity.pdbx_description
1 polymer ?
#
loop_
_entity_poly.entity_id
_entity_poly.type
_entity_poly.pdbx_seq_one_letter_code
_entity_poly.pdbx_strand_id
1 'polypeptide(L)'
;MKKSVLFLLLLFSLVVFAQKKYVLVIHGGAGTITKENMTAEKEKAYREKLTDALKAGFAEIQKGKSSVEAVAASIVILEDSPLFNAGKGAVFTADGKNELDASIMFGKDQSAGAVAGVHTIKNPIKAAIAVMEKSEHVMLSGSGAEQFAKEQGLEIVDPQYFWTKDRWEGLQKLKQKEALKNSGKTSQNKLPESYEIDQKFGTVGAVALDKNGNISAGTSTGGMTNKKWNRIGDSPIIGAGTYANSQVGISGTGWGEFFIRSTAARTVSAKMEYQNKDIKTATQETIDIIGKMGGDGGLIALDKDGNMAMPFNTAGMYRGAITENGEVEVFIYQ
;
A
#
# COMPACT_ATOMS: atom_id res chain seq x y z
N MET A 1 -38.30 -50.09 -49.04
CA MET A 1 -38.47 -49.46 -47.71
C MET A 1 -37.10 -49.05 -47.21
N LYS A 2 -36.75 -47.77 -47.38
CA LYS A 2 -35.48 -47.19 -46.94
C LYS A 2 -35.64 -46.66 -45.53
N LYS A 3 -34.95 -47.20 -44.53
CA LYS A 3 -34.91 -46.67 -43.17
C LYS A 3 -33.85 -45.58 -43.12
N SER A 4 -34.31 -44.33 -42.99
CA SER A 4 -33.44 -43.18 -42.72
C SER A 4 -33.13 -43.15 -41.23
N VAL A 5 -31.86 -43.34 -40.86
CA VAL A 5 -31.35 -43.17 -39.49
C VAL A 5 -31.00 -41.69 -39.35
N LEU A 6 -31.77 -40.99 -38.56
CA LEU A 6 -31.52 -39.59 -38.19
C LEU A 6 -30.45 -39.58 -37.08
N PHE A 7 -29.23 -39.20 -37.41
CA PHE A 7 -28.15 -39.07 -36.45
C PHE A 7 -28.26 -37.67 -35.80
N LEU A 8 -28.81 -37.63 -34.58
CA LEU A 8 -28.94 -36.40 -33.77
C LEU A 8 -27.55 -36.13 -33.14
N LEU A 9 -26.74 -35.27 -33.77
CA LEU A 9 -25.53 -34.73 -33.20
C LEU A 9 -25.89 -33.73 -32.05
N LEU A 10 -25.88 -34.21 -30.81
CA LEU A 10 -25.84 -33.36 -29.63
C LEU A 10 -24.50 -32.64 -29.61
N LEU A 11 -24.48 -31.38 -30.08
CA LEU A 11 -23.43 -30.44 -29.85
C LEU A 11 -23.49 -30.04 -28.36
N PHE A 12 -22.80 -30.76 -27.51
CA PHE A 12 -22.44 -30.31 -26.16
C PHE A 12 -21.44 -29.16 -26.34
N SER A 13 -21.94 -27.94 -26.40
CA SER A 13 -21.11 -26.75 -26.24
C SER A 13 -20.54 -26.79 -24.81
N LEU A 14 -19.31 -27.28 -24.68
CA LEU A 14 -18.49 -27.05 -23.51
C LEU A 14 -18.28 -25.54 -23.39
N VAL A 15 -19.15 -24.89 -22.64
CA VAL A 15 -18.88 -23.53 -22.17
C VAL A 15 -17.71 -23.68 -21.20
N VAL A 16 -16.51 -23.54 -21.71
CA VAL A 16 -15.31 -23.36 -20.89
C VAL A 16 -15.52 -22.00 -20.21
N PHE A 17 -16.07 -22.02 -19.00
CA PHE A 17 -15.97 -20.86 -18.12
C PHE A 17 -14.48 -20.64 -17.89
N ALA A 18 -13.88 -19.72 -18.62
CA ALA A 18 -12.56 -19.22 -18.29
C ALA A 18 -12.62 -18.79 -16.83
N GLN A 19 -11.94 -19.50 -15.96
CA GLN A 19 -11.89 -19.18 -14.55
C GLN A 19 -11.35 -17.78 -14.45
N LYS A 20 -12.18 -16.85 -13.96
CA LYS A 20 -11.74 -15.45 -13.81
C LYS A 20 -10.54 -15.43 -12.88
N LYS A 21 -9.46 -14.84 -13.32
CA LYS A 21 -8.28 -14.62 -12.50
C LYS A 21 -8.66 -13.77 -11.30
N TYR A 22 -8.12 -14.11 -10.16
CA TYR A 22 -8.17 -13.27 -8.97
C TYR A 22 -6.78 -13.25 -8.35
N VAL A 23 -6.33 -12.07 -7.98
CA VAL A 23 -4.95 -11.78 -7.60
C VAL A 23 -4.94 -10.77 -6.48
N LEU A 24 -3.97 -10.90 -5.59
CA LEU A 24 -3.68 -9.91 -4.56
C LEU A 24 -2.18 -9.62 -4.58
N VAL A 25 -1.84 -8.34 -4.64
CA VAL A 25 -0.47 -7.83 -4.52
C VAL A 25 -0.37 -6.89 -3.34
N ILE A 26 0.75 -6.93 -2.62
CA ILE A 26 0.99 -6.06 -1.45
C ILE A 26 2.37 -5.44 -1.49
N HIS A 27 2.54 -4.32 -0.79
CA HIS A 27 3.84 -3.81 -0.38
C HIS A 27 3.89 -3.49 1.11
N GLY A 28 5.07 -3.58 1.69
CA GLY A 28 5.37 -3.22 3.08
C GLY A 28 6.35 -2.04 3.16
N GLY A 29 6.52 -1.29 2.06
CA GLY A 29 7.41 -0.14 2.00
C GLY A 29 8.63 -0.34 1.11
N ALA A 30 9.15 0.77 0.59
CA ALA A 30 10.39 0.85 -0.16
C ALA A 30 11.41 1.72 0.60
N GLY A 31 12.71 1.50 0.39
CA GLY A 31 13.76 2.28 1.08
C GLY A 31 15.15 1.68 0.95
N THR A 32 16.04 1.99 1.89
CA THR A 32 17.41 1.45 1.96
C THR A 32 17.42 0.05 2.55
N ILE A 33 16.71 -0.85 1.89
CA ILE A 33 16.54 -2.23 2.33
C ILE A 33 17.59 -3.08 1.59
N THR A 34 18.74 -3.30 2.24
CA THR A 34 19.85 -4.10 1.69
C THR A 34 20.11 -5.33 2.55
N LYS A 35 20.77 -6.34 1.97
CA LYS A 35 21.16 -7.54 2.72
C LYS A 35 22.13 -7.24 3.87
N GLU A 36 23.00 -6.25 3.70
CA GLU A 36 23.99 -5.85 4.70
C GLU A 36 23.33 -5.25 5.95
N ASN A 37 22.17 -4.61 5.78
CA ASN A 37 21.42 -3.96 6.87
C ASN A 37 20.32 -4.86 7.45
N MET A 38 20.23 -6.13 6.99
CA MET A 38 19.16 -7.05 7.36
C MET A 38 19.71 -8.29 8.06
N THR A 39 19.33 -8.52 9.31
CA THR A 39 19.64 -9.80 9.95
C THR A 39 18.72 -10.90 9.45
N ALA A 40 19.16 -12.16 9.51
CA ALA A 40 18.37 -13.31 9.09
C ALA A 40 17.02 -13.39 9.83
N GLU A 41 17.00 -13.05 11.12
CA GLU A 41 15.79 -13.04 11.95
C GLU A 41 14.81 -11.95 11.51
N LYS A 42 15.31 -10.75 11.21
CA LYS A 42 14.49 -9.66 10.68
C LYS A 42 13.93 -10.01 9.30
N GLU A 43 14.75 -10.52 8.40
CA GLU A 43 14.28 -10.93 7.07
C GLU A 43 13.19 -11.99 7.18
N LYS A 44 13.38 -13.01 8.02
CA LYS A 44 12.37 -14.03 8.29
C LYS A 44 11.06 -13.42 8.79
N ALA A 45 11.14 -12.54 9.80
CA ALA A 45 9.96 -11.88 10.36
C ALA A 45 9.18 -11.06 9.32
N TYR A 46 9.88 -10.30 8.44
CA TYR A 46 9.25 -9.56 7.34
C TYR A 46 8.58 -10.51 6.34
N ARG A 47 9.26 -11.59 5.91
CA ARG A 47 8.70 -12.56 4.97
C ARG A 47 7.48 -13.27 5.52
N GLU A 48 7.52 -13.69 6.79
CA GLU A 48 6.38 -14.30 7.47
C GLU A 48 5.19 -13.34 7.53
N LYS A 49 5.41 -12.09 7.93
CA LYS A 49 4.33 -11.12 8.07
C LYS A 49 3.71 -10.71 6.72
N LEU A 50 4.51 -10.56 5.67
CA LEU A 50 4.00 -10.36 4.31
C LEU A 50 3.18 -11.58 3.83
N THR A 51 3.65 -12.78 4.13
CA THR A 51 2.93 -14.02 3.83
C THR A 51 1.59 -14.09 4.55
N ASP A 52 1.55 -13.71 5.85
CA ASP A 52 0.31 -13.63 6.63
C ASP A 52 -0.69 -12.65 6.00
N ALA A 53 -0.21 -11.45 5.61
CA ALA A 53 -1.03 -10.43 4.99
C ALA A 53 -1.62 -10.88 3.64
N LEU A 54 -0.80 -11.52 2.79
CA LEU A 54 -1.26 -12.10 1.53
C LEU A 54 -2.31 -13.17 1.76
N LYS A 55 -2.06 -14.11 2.67
CA LYS A 55 -3.02 -15.19 2.99
C LYS A 55 -4.32 -14.67 3.57
N ALA A 56 -4.27 -13.64 4.43
CA ALA A 56 -5.47 -13.04 5.02
C ALA A 56 -6.38 -12.41 3.94
N GLY A 57 -5.83 -11.56 3.07
CA GLY A 57 -6.60 -10.95 1.99
C GLY A 57 -7.09 -11.97 0.95
N PHE A 58 -6.25 -12.94 0.61
CA PHE A 58 -6.61 -13.98 -0.35
C PHE A 58 -7.75 -14.87 0.17
N ALA A 59 -7.75 -15.17 1.46
CA ALA A 59 -8.84 -15.94 2.10
C ALA A 59 -10.20 -15.23 1.94
N GLU A 60 -10.25 -13.89 1.98
CA GLU A 60 -11.49 -13.16 1.73
C GLU A 60 -11.95 -13.30 0.28
N ILE A 61 -11.03 -13.22 -0.69
CA ILE A 61 -11.36 -13.48 -2.12
C ILE A 61 -11.85 -14.92 -2.30
N GLN A 62 -11.22 -15.90 -1.66
CA GLN A 62 -11.64 -17.30 -1.76
C GLN A 62 -13.07 -17.52 -1.24
N LYS A 63 -13.47 -16.81 -0.18
CA LYS A 63 -14.83 -16.80 0.37
C LYS A 63 -15.86 -16.08 -0.53
N GLY A 64 -15.41 -15.49 -1.65
CA GLY A 64 -16.28 -14.73 -2.57
C GLY A 64 -16.55 -13.30 -2.12
N LYS A 65 -15.77 -12.78 -1.19
CA LYS A 65 -15.81 -11.40 -0.73
C LYS A 65 -15.25 -10.43 -1.79
N SER A 66 -15.51 -9.14 -1.61
CA SER A 66 -15.06 -8.09 -2.52
C SER A 66 -13.55 -7.84 -2.42
N SER A 67 -13.01 -7.21 -3.46
CA SER A 67 -11.63 -6.71 -3.47
C SER A 67 -11.35 -5.71 -2.35
N VAL A 68 -12.34 -4.93 -1.90
CA VAL A 68 -12.23 -4.01 -0.74
C VAL A 68 -11.94 -4.80 0.54
N GLU A 69 -12.70 -5.88 0.81
CA GLU A 69 -12.50 -6.72 1.99
C GLU A 69 -11.15 -7.43 1.97
N ALA A 70 -10.66 -7.83 0.80
CA ALA A 70 -9.35 -8.44 0.62
C ALA A 70 -8.21 -7.43 0.91
N VAL A 71 -8.29 -6.21 0.37
CA VAL A 71 -7.35 -5.13 0.66
C VAL A 71 -7.35 -4.80 2.16
N ALA A 72 -8.53 -4.66 2.76
CA ALA A 72 -8.68 -4.39 4.19
C ALA A 72 -8.01 -5.47 5.05
N ALA A 73 -8.28 -6.75 4.78
CA ALA A 73 -7.71 -7.86 5.55
C ALA A 73 -6.18 -7.89 5.47
N SER A 74 -5.60 -7.63 4.30
CA SER A 74 -4.15 -7.55 4.13
C SER A 74 -3.54 -6.39 4.89
N ILE A 75 -4.09 -5.19 4.73
CA ILE A 75 -3.53 -3.98 5.34
C ILE A 75 -3.65 -4.03 6.86
N VAL A 76 -4.75 -4.57 7.42
CA VAL A 76 -4.92 -4.73 8.88
C VAL A 76 -3.81 -5.58 9.49
N ILE A 77 -3.40 -6.68 8.84
CA ILE A 77 -2.27 -7.50 9.31
C ILE A 77 -0.96 -6.70 9.35
N LEU A 78 -0.76 -5.80 8.37
CA LEU A 78 0.43 -4.95 8.29
C LEU A 78 0.35 -3.79 9.31
N GLU A 79 -0.82 -3.18 9.50
CA GLU A 79 -1.05 -2.13 10.51
C GLU A 79 -0.90 -2.64 11.95
N ASP A 80 -1.28 -3.89 12.23
CA ASP A 80 -1.15 -4.50 13.56
C ASP A 80 0.29 -4.96 13.87
N SER A 81 1.19 -4.89 12.88
CA SER A 81 2.58 -5.29 13.01
C SER A 81 3.51 -4.11 13.32
N PRO A 82 4.42 -4.23 14.30
CA PRO A 82 5.42 -3.18 14.56
C PRO A 82 6.51 -3.07 13.48
N LEU A 83 6.55 -4.00 12.52
CA LEU A 83 7.60 -4.07 11.50
C LEU A 83 7.46 -2.96 10.44
N PHE A 84 6.23 -2.60 10.07
CA PHE A 84 5.96 -1.67 8.97
C PHE A 84 5.60 -0.28 9.50
N ASN A 85 5.80 0.75 8.69
CA ASN A 85 5.43 2.12 9.02
C ASN A 85 3.95 2.38 8.70
N ALA A 86 3.08 1.74 9.43
CA ALA A 86 1.62 1.92 9.42
C ALA A 86 1.06 1.38 10.73
N GLY A 87 -0.04 1.93 11.22
CA GLY A 87 -0.66 1.49 12.47
C GLY A 87 0.36 1.39 13.62
N LYS A 88 0.50 0.22 14.22
CA LYS A 88 1.35 -0.03 15.40
C LYS A 88 2.84 0.25 15.16
N GLY A 89 3.33 0.15 13.93
CA GLY A 89 4.73 0.41 13.58
C GLY A 89 4.98 1.81 13.04
N ALA A 90 4.02 2.71 13.15
CA ALA A 90 4.11 4.07 12.63
C ALA A 90 5.28 4.86 13.22
N VAL A 91 5.92 5.66 12.39
CA VAL A 91 6.99 6.58 12.80
C VAL A 91 6.44 7.75 13.62
N PHE A 92 7.34 8.49 14.25
CA PHE A 92 7.01 9.64 15.08
C PHE A 92 7.18 10.96 14.35
N THR A 93 6.26 11.89 14.62
CA THR A 93 6.38 13.32 14.26
C THR A 93 7.50 14.02 15.03
N ALA A 94 7.82 15.23 14.65
CA ALA A 94 8.77 16.07 15.38
C ALA A 94 8.36 16.30 16.85
N ASP A 95 7.06 16.30 17.14
CA ASP A 95 6.51 16.47 18.48
C ASP A 95 6.44 15.16 19.28
N GLY A 96 6.93 14.05 18.71
CA GLY A 96 6.96 12.75 19.38
C GLY A 96 5.60 12.05 19.44
N LYS A 97 4.72 12.33 18.49
CA LYS A 97 3.41 11.68 18.32
C LYS A 97 3.41 10.78 17.11
N ASN A 98 2.55 9.76 17.07
CA ASN A 98 2.23 9.03 15.86
C ASN A 98 1.01 9.68 15.19
N GLU A 99 1.12 9.97 13.89
CA GLU A 99 0.01 10.48 13.05
C GLU A 99 -0.12 9.55 11.85
N LEU A 100 -1.33 9.03 11.66
CA LEU A 100 -1.62 7.97 10.73
C LEU A 100 -2.49 8.47 9.58
N ASP A 101 -2.24 7.98 8.39
CA ASP A 101 -2.99 8.28 7.18
C ASP A 101 -3.35 6.98 6.47
N ALA A 102 -4.54 6.90 5.86
CA ALA A 102 -4.93 5.77 5.01
C ALA A 102 -5.95 6.17 3.95
N SER A 103 -5.97 5.44 2.85
CA SER A 103 -7.02 5.54 1.84
C SER A 103 -7.35 4.21 1.20
N ILE A 104 -8.55 4.14 0.65
CA ILE A 104 -9.09 3.03 -0.12
C ILE A 104 -9.83 3.58 -1.34
N MET A 105 -9.76 2.87 -2.47
CA MET A 105 -10.58 3.17 -3.65
C MET A 105 -11.08 1.89 -4.27
N PHE A 106 -12.38 1.86 -4.58
CA PHE A 106 -13.05 0.76 -5.27
C PHE A 106 -13.19 1.08 -6.75
N GLY A 107 -12.56 0.31 -7.61
CA GLY A 107 -12.46 0.62 -9.03
C GLY A 107 -13.74 0.43 -9.84
N LYS A 108 -14.74 -0.29 -9.31
CA LYS A 108 -16.00 -0.55 -10.00
C LYS A 108 -16.80 0.72 -10.29
N ASP A 109 -16.89 1.59 -9.32
CA ASP A 109 -17.66 2.83 -9.35
C ASP A 109 -16.84 4.06 -8.96
N GLN A 110 -15.53 3.86 -8.69
CA GLN A 110 -14.58 4.87 -8.23
C GLN A 110 -14.94 5.49 -6.88
N SER A 111 -15.77 4.82 -6.06
CA SER A 111 -15.96 5.23 -4.68
C SER A 111 -14.64 5.15 -3.93
N ALA A 112 -14.41 6.12 -3.04
CA ALA A 112 -13.15 6.24 -2.31
C ALA A 112 -13.38 6.81 -0.92
N GLY A 113 -12.47 6.49 -0.01
CA GLY A 113 -12.45 7.05 1.32
C GLY A 113 -11.02 7.19 1.84
N ALA A 114 -10.80 8.21 2.66
CA ALA A 114 -9.49 8.49 3.24
C ALA A 114 -9.61 9.11 4.64
N VAL A 115 -8.59 8.85 5.46
CA VAL A 115 -8.36 9.54 6.73
C VAL A 115 -6.92 10.02 6.79
N ALA A 116 -6.69 11.20 7.40
CA ALA A 116 -5.36 11.76 7.55
C ALA A 116 -5.15 12.41 8.92
N GLY A 117 -3.92 12.31 9.45
CA GLY A 117 -3.52 12.94 10.70
C GLY A 117 -4.30 12.42 11.92
N VAL A 118 -4.63 11.12 11.96
CA VAL A 118 -5.34 10.49 13.07
C VAL A 118 -4.37 9.85 14.07
N HIS A 119 -4.74 9.83 15.37
CA HIS A 119 -3.86 9.41 16.45
C HIS A 119 -4.39 8.24 17.28
N THR A 120 -5.69 7.94 17.17
CA THR A 120 -6.38 7.01 18.08
C THR A 120 -7.08 5.88 17.36
N ILE A 121 -7.21 5.93 16.05
CA ILE A 121 -7.85 4.88 15.25
C ILE A 121 -6.88 3.71 15.08
N LYS A 122 -7.19 2.55 15.67
CA LYS A 122 -6.30 1.37 15.65
C LYS A 122 -5.91 0.95 14.24
N ASN A 123 -6.90 0.87 13.34
CA ASN A 123 -6.69 0.50 11.94
C ASN A 123 -7.24 1.59 11.01
N PRO A 124 -6.40 2.55 10.61
CA PRO A 124 -6.80 3.65 9.73
C PRO A 124 -7.46 3.20 8.42
N ILE A 125 -7.06 2.07 7.86
CA ILE A 125 -7.69 1.53 6.63
C ILE A 125 -9.18 1.24 6.83
N LYS A 126 -9.60 0.77 8.01
CA LYS A 126 -11.02 0.55 8.33
C LYS A 126 -11.80 1.85 8.39
N ALA A 127 -11.15 2.92 8.90
CA ALA A 127 -11.78 4.24 8.91
C ALA A 127 -11.91 4.81 7.49
N ALA A 128 -10.90 4.63 6.64
CA ALA A 128 -10.98 5.01 5.22
C ALA A 128 -12.15 4.29 4.52
N ILE A 129 -12.34 2.99 4.77
CA ILE A 129 -13.48 2.23 4.24
C ILE A 129 -14.81 2.77 4.78
N ALA A 130 -14.88 3.06 6.08
CA ALA A 130 -16.10 3.63 6.67
C ALA A 130 -16.44 5.01 6.08
N VAL A 131 -15.42 5.85 5.80
CA VAL A 131 -15.62 7.12 5.08
C VAL A 131 -16.22 6.86 3.69
N MET A 132 -15.67 5.92 2.93
CA MET A 132 -16.17 5.56 1.60
C MET A 132 -17.63 5.05 1.63
N GLU A 133 -17.98 4.23 2.61
CA GLU A 133 -19.26 3.49 2.61
C GLU A 133 -20.38 4.18 3.38
N LYS A 134 -20.04 5.06 4.33
CA LYS A 134 -20.99 5.57 5.32
C LYS A 134 -21.00 7.09 5.48
N SER A 135 -20.28 7.81 4.60
CA SER A 135 -20.28 9.27 4.61
C SER A 135 -20.50 9.85 3.21
N GLU A 136 -20.87 11.13 3.14
CA GLU A 136 -20.96 11.90 1.89
C GLU A 136 -19.56 12.41 1.43
N HIS A 137 -18.54 12.21 2.25
CA HIS A 137 -17.21 12.74 2.05
C HIS A 137 -16.26 11.68 1.50
N VAL A 138 -15.21 12.11 0.83
CA VAL A 138 -14.12 11.24 0.38
C VAL A 138 -12.96 11.24 1.40
N MET A 139 -12.79 12.31 2.16
CA MET A 139 -11.65 12.42 3.08
C MET A 139 -12.03 13.17 4.36
N LEU A 140 -11.67 12.58 5.49
CA LEU A 140 -11.77 13.20 6.81
C LEU A 140 -10.37 13.30 7.45
N SER A 141 -10.17 14.24 8.39
CA SER A 141 -8.87 14.44 9.03
C SER A 141 -8.96 14.73 10.52
N GLY A 142 -7.86 14.42 11.24
CA GLY A 142 -7.66 14.75 12.65
C GLY A 142 -8.81 14.30 13.56
N SER A 143 -9.16 15.14 14.55
CA SER A 143 -10.19 14.81 15.54
C SER A 143 -11.58 14.58 14.93
N GLY A 144 -11.90 15.21 13.79
CA GLY A 144 -13.17 14.95 13.09
C GLY A 144 -13.24 13.53 12.53
N ALA A 145 -12.13 13.03 11.96
CA ALA A 145 -12.04 11.63 11.51
C ALA A 145 -12.12 10.65 12.68
N GLU A 146 -11.51 10.97 13.81
CA GLU A 146 -11.55 10.14 15.03
C GLU A 146 -12.95 10.10 15.65
N GLN A 147 -13.65 11.23 15.68
CA GLN A 147 -15.04 11.28 16.10
C GLN A 147 -15.92 10.41 15.19
N PHE A 148 -15.82 10.59 13.88
CA PHE A 148 -16.54 9.76 12.91
C PHE A 148 -16.25 8.28 13.10
N ALA A 149 -14.98 7.89 13.23
CA ALA A 149 -14.59 6.49 13.45
C ALA A 149 -15.25 5.91 14.71
N LYS A 150 -15.27 6.66 15.81
CA LYS A 150 -15.94 6.27 17.05
C LYS A 150 -17.46 6.11 16.86
N GLU A 151 -18.11 7.03 16.17
CA GLU A 151 -19.54 6.96 15.84
C GLU A 151 -19.88 5.75 14.96
N GLN A 152 -18.95 5.32 14.09
CA GLN A 152 -19.07 4.12 13.28
C GLN A 152 -18.71 2.81 14.03
N GLY A 153 -18.38 2.90 15.32
CA GLY A 153 -18.06 1.72 16.15
C GLY A 153 -16.68 1.11 15.87
N LEU A 154 -15.75 1.87 15.29
CA LEU A 154 -14.39 1.40 15.06
C LEU A 154 -13.58 1.39 16.37
N GLU A 155 -12.58 0.52 16.43
CA GLU A 155 -11.72 0.38 17.61
C GLU A 155 -10.83 1.62 17.78
N ILE A 156 -11.03 2.33 18.87
CA ILE A 156 -10.25 3.49 19.29
C ILE A 156 -9.29 3.05 20.40
N VAL A 157 -8.02 3.40 20.27
CA VAL A 157 -6.95 3.02 21.22
C VAL A 157 -6.27 4.27 21.80
N ASP A 158 -5.62 4.08 22.95
CA ASP A 158 -4.71 5.07 23.47
C ASP A 158 -3.52 5.25 22.50
N PRO A 159 -3.06 6.49 22.23
CA PRO A 159 -1.89 6.72 21.36
C PRO A 159 -0.65 5.93 21.73
N GLN A 160 -0.49 5.52 22.99
CA GLN A 160 0.60 4.65 23.44
C GLN A 160 0.61 3.28 22.74
N TYR A 161 -0.52 2.84 22.18
CA TYR A 161 -0.61 1.60 21.39
C TYR A 161 0.36 1.59 20.20
N PHE A 162 0.59 2.75 19.58
CA PHE A 162 1.45 2.91 18.41
C PHE A 162 2.94 3.08 18.76
N TRP A 163 3.24 3.30 20.05
CA TRP A 163 4.60 3.52 20.49
C TRP A 163 5.44 2.24 20.33
N THR A 164 6.59 2.35 19.64
CA THR A 164 7.59 1.29 19.56
C THR A 164 8.98 1.84 19.84
N LYS A 165 9.81 1.07 20.52
CA LYS A 165 11.18 1.46 20.90
C LYS A 165 12.02 1.80 19.66
N ASP A 166 11.99 0.95 18.63
CA ASP A 166 12.79 1.13 17.41
C ASP A 166 12.45 2.44 16.69
N ARG A 167 11.16 2.78 16.57
CA ARG A 167 10.72 4.03 15.92
C ARG A 167 11.05 5.26 16.76
N TRP A 168 10.93 5.15 18.07
CA TRP A 168 11.33 6.22 18.98
C TRP A 168 12.84 6.51 18.91
N GLU A 169 13.68 5.47 18.98
CA GLU A 169 15.12 5.63 18.82
C GLU A 169 15.51 6.22 17.45
N GLY A 170 14.79 5.83 16.39
CA GLY A 170 14.95 6.42 15.05
C GLY A 170 14.70 7.94 15.05
N LEU A 171 13.63 8.41 15.70
CA LEU A 171 13.37 9.84 15.86
C LEU A 171 14.51 10.54 16.62
N GLN A 172 14.96 9.98 17.75
CA GLN A 172 16.00 10.59 18.57
C GLN A 172 17.33 10.73 17.80
N LYS A 173 17.73 9.69 17.05
CA LYS A 173 18.92 9.72 16.20
C LYS A 173 18.83 10.82 15.14
N LEU A 174 17.65 10.95 14.49
CA LEU A 174 17.46 11.99 13.47
C LEU A 174 17.53 13.40 14.07
N LYS A 175 16.91 13.66 15.21
CA LYS A 175 16.99 14.94 15.92
C LYS A 175 18.41 15.30 16.32
N GLN A 176 19.16 14.34 16.83
CA GLN A 176 20.59 14.55 17.17
C GLN A 176 21.42 14.95 15.95
N LYS A 177 21.20 14.29 14.81
CA LYS A 177 21.85 14.61 13.55
C LYS A 177 21.52 16.04 13.07
N GLU A 178 20.27 16.43 13.11
CA GLU A 178 19.83 17.78 12.75
C GLU A 178 20.47 18.84 13.67
N ALA A 179 20.53 18.59 14.98
CA ALA A 179 21.16 19.49 15.94
C ALA A 179 22.66 19.68 15.68
N LEU A 180 23.37 18.60 15.36
CA LEU A 180 24.81 18.65 15.01
C LEU A 180 25.03 19.44 13.70
N LYS A 181 24.22 19.24 12.68
CA LYS A 181 24.27 19.97 11.42
C LYS A 181 24.06 21.48 11.64
N ASN A 182 23.08 21.84 12.44
CA ASN A 182 22.72 23.23 12.74
C ASN A 182 23.77 23.95 13.62
N SER A 183 24.55 23.21 14.42
CA SER A 183 25.61 23.79 15.29
C SER A 183 26.92 24.10 14.56
N GLY A 184 27.00 23.87 13.25
CA GLY A 184 28.24 24.10 12.44
C GLY A 184 29.38 23.15 12.79
N LYS A 185 29.19 22.23 13.73
CA LYS A 185 30.15 21.19 14.07
C LYS A 185 30.02 20.04 13.07
N THR A 186 30.60 20.20 11.90
CA THR A 186 30.78 19.10 10.95
C THR A 186 31.74 18.11 11.60
N SER A 187 31.24 17.10 12.27
CA SER A 187 32.06 16.01 12.76
C SER A 187 32.59 15.25 11.53
N GLN A 188 33.90 14.96 11.54
CA GLN A 188 34.57 14.14 10.53
C GLN A 188 34.06 12.67 10.52
N ASN A 189 33.17 12.30 11.41
CA ASN A 189 32.47 11.03 11.38
C ASN A 189 31.24 11.17 10.47
N LYS A 190 31.44 10.95 9.18
CA LYS A 190 30.33 10.64 8.27
C LYS A 190 29.60 9.40 8.82
N LEU A 191 28.38 9.59 9.33
CA LEU A 191 27.47 8.46 9.48
C LEU A 191 27.29 7.83 8.10
N PRO A 192 27.25 6.52 7.97
CA PRO A 192 27.02 5.88 6.68
C PRO A 192 25.81 6.48 5.97
N GLU A 193 25.94 6.72 4.70
CA GLU A 193 24.88 7.30 3.83
C GLU A 193 23.57 6.46 3.89
N SER A 194 23.72 5.15 4.17
CA SER A 194 22.61 4.22 4.44
C SER A 194 21.71 4.65 5.61
N TYR A 195 22.24 5.37 6.61
CA TYR A 195 21.43 5.89 7.73
C TYR A 195 20.53 7.08 7.35
N GLU A 196 20.78 7.73 6.22
CA GLU A 196 19.97 8.89 5.79
C GLU A 196 18.63 8.50 5.17
N ILE A 197 18.55 7.32 4.59
CA ILE A 197 17.44 6.89 3.73
C ILE A 197 16.46 6.00 4.48
N ASP A 198 16.93 5.17 5.43
CA ASP A 198 16.10 4.19 6.17
C ASP A 198 14.99 4.80 7.06
N GLN A 199 15.03 6.12 7.26
CA GLN A 199 14.08 6.84 8.12
C GLN A 199 12.90 7.48 7.38
N LYS A 200 12.90 7.47 6.04
CA LYS A 200 11.92 8.24 5.25
C LYS A 200 10.69 7.43 4.84
N PHE A 201 10.80 6.11 4.68
CA PHE A 201 9.80 5.34 3.96
C PHE A 201 9.38 4.07 4.70
N GLY A 202 8.24 3.52 4.35
CA GLY A 202 7.75 2.27 4.94
C GLY A 202 6.23 2.11 4.93
N THR A 203 5.53 2.85 4.09
CA THR A 203 4.10 2.74 3.81
C THR A 203 3.69 1.32 3.44
N VAL A 204 2.52 0.86 3.89
CA VAL A 204 1.95 -0.42 3.46
C VAL A 204 0.81 -0.20 2.47
N GLY A 205 0.61 -1.17 1.58
CA GLY A 205 -0.49 -1.12 0.63
C GLY A 205 -0.85 -2.47 0.06
N ALA A 206 -2.04 -2.54 -0.52
CA ALA A 206 -2.56 -3.73 -1.18
C ALA A 206 -3.42 -3.34 -2.39
N VAL A 207 -3.38 -4.17 -3.43
CA VAL A 207 -4.26 -4.11 -4.59
C VAL A 207 -4.82 -5.49 -4.84
N ALA A 208 -6.13 -5.60 -4.96
CA ALA A 208 -6.83 -6.87 -5.15
C ALA A 208 -7.72 -6.85 -6.40
N LEU A 209 -7.71 -7.95 -7.14
CA LEU A 209 -8.69 -8.29 -8.17
C LEU A 209 -9.53 -9.46 -7.64
N ASP A 210 -10.82 -9.25 -7.46
CA ASP A 210 -11.73 -10.27 -6.93
C ASP A 210 -12.31 -11.20 -8.02
N LYS A 211 -13.03 -12.25 -7.59
CA LYS A 211 -13.68 -13.21 -8.50
C LYS A 211 -14.74 -12.62 -9.41
N ASN A 212 -15.23 -11.42 -9.08
CA ASN A 212 -16.21 -10.69 -9.90
C ASN A 212 -15.51 -9.82 -10.95
N GLY A 213 -14.18 -9.68 -10.90
CA GLY A 213 -13.38 -8.83 -11.78
C GLY A 213 -13.33 -7.38 -11.32
N ASN A 214 -13.66 -7.10 -10.04
CA ASN A 214 -13.53 -5.76 -9.47
C ASN A 214 -12.13 -5.59 -8.85
N ILE A 215 -11.59 -4.40 -9.00
CA ILE A 215 -10.29 -4.02 -8.47
C ILE A 215 -10.48 -3.03 -7.31
N SER A 216 -9.67 -3.18 -6.27
CA SER A 216 -9.53 -2.18 -5.21
C SER A 216 -8.07 -1.96 -4.88
N ALA A 217 -7.74 -0.74 -4.49
CA ALA A 217 -6.42 -0.36 -4.00
C ALA A 217 -6.55 0.37 -2.67
N GLY A 218 -5.63 0.10 -1.75
CA GLY A 218 -5.55 0.79 -0.47
C GLY A 218 -4.11 0.99 -0.04
N THR A 219 -3.90 2.04 0.75
CA THR A 219 -2.59 2.44 1.27
C THR A 219 -2.75 2.94 2.70
N SER A 220 -1.79 2.62 3.59
CA SER A 220 -1.77 3.08 4.98
C SER A 220 -0.35 3.41 5.43
N THR A 221 -0.18 4.48 6.23
CA THR A 221 1.15 4.97 6.62
C THR A 221 1.14 5.75 7.93
N GLY A 222 2.32 5.80 8.58
CA GLY A 222 2.65 6.80 9.60
C GLY A 222 3.33 8.06 9.03
N GLY A 223 3.54 8.13 7.70
CA GLY A 223 4.25 9.24 7.04
C GLY A 223 5.77 9.17 7.18
N MET A 224 6.42 10.32 7.33
CA MET A 224 7.87 10.46 7.50
C MET A 224 8.27 10.62 8.96
N THR A 225 9.39 10.02 9.36
CA THR A 225 10.00 10.29 10.67
C THR A 225 10.34 11.78 10.80
N ASN A 226 10.06 12.36 11.96
CA ASN A 226 10.31 13.78 12.26
C ASN A 226 9.50 14.76 11.39
N LYS A 227 8.38 14.31 10.79
CA LYS A 227 7.47 15.21 10.05
C LYS A 227 6.93 16.29 10.95
N LYS A 228 6.72 17.49 10.39
CA LYS A 228 6.31 18.70 11.10
C LYS A 228 4.99 19.22 10.51
N TRP A 229 4.33 20.07 11.27
CA TRP A 229 3.16 20.85 10.81
C TRP A 229 2.03 19.99 10.23
N ASN A 230 1.78 18.82 10.84
CA ASN A 230 0.77 17.85 10.40
C ASN A 230 0.95 17.45 8.91
N ARG A 231 2.20 17.26 8.47
CA ARG A 231 2.52 16.89 7.10
C ARG A 231 1.77 15.64 6.69
N ILE A 232 1.07 15.72 5.59
CA ILE A 232 0.39 14.62 4.91
C ILE A 232 1.18 14.24 3.66
N GLY A 233 1.43 12.93 3.47
CA GLY A 233 2.05 12.37 2.27
C GLY A 233 1.05 12.02 1.19
N ASP A 234 1.48 11.19 0.26
CA ASP A 234 0.68 10.72 -0.87
C ASP A 234 -0.39 9.69 -0.48
N SER A 235 -0.14 8.91 0.58
CA SER A 235 -0.94 7.74 0.92
C SER A 235 -2.45 8.01 1.07
N PRO A 236 -2.93 9.09 1.73
CA PRO A 236 -4.36 9.38 1.83
C PRO A 236 -4.91 10.12 0.61
N ILE A 237 -4.07 10.50 -0.36
CA ILE A 237 -4.48 11.32 -1.53
C ILE A 237 -4.80 10.41 -2.70
N ILE A 238 -6.09 10.32 -3.04
CA ILE A 238 -6.58 9.59 -4.20
C ILE A 238 -5.96 10.18 -5.49
N GLY A 239 -5.35 9.31 -6.27
CA GLY A 239 -4.59 9.69 -7.47
C GLY A 239 -3.09 9.87 -7.24
N ALA A 240 -2.64 10.08 -6.00
CA ALA A 240 -1.21 10.18 -5.68
C ALA A 240 -0.65 8.84 -5.18
N GLY A 241 -1.00 8.42 -3.96
CA GLY A 241 -0.53 7.16 -3.36
C GLY A 241 -1.48 5.98 -3.60
N THR A 242 -2.74 6.24 -3.88
CA THR A 242 -3.79 5.22 -4.09
C THR A 242 -4.68 5.59 -5.26
N TYR A 243 -4.92 4.65 -6.14
CA TYR A 243 -5.92 4.82 -7.22
C TYR A 243 -6.45 3.47 -7.67
N ALA A 244 -7.75 3.42 -7.98
CA ALA A 244 -8.35 2.26 -8.65
C ALA A 244 -9.46 2.71 -9.62
N ASN A 245 -9.57 2.03 -10.74
CA ASN A 245 -10.70 2.08 -11.64
C ASN A 245 -11.01 0.67 -12.17
N SER A 246 -11.94 0.53 -13.12
CA SER A 246 -12.30 -0.78 -13.68
C SER A 246 -11.18 -1.47 -14.46
N GLN A 247 -10.07 -0.80 -14.75
CA GLN A 247 -8.95 -1.33 -15.54
C GLN A 247 -7.72 -1.65 -14.72
N VAL A 248 -7.44 -0.87 -13.65
CA VAL A 248 -6.20 -0.98 -12.89
C VAL A 248 -6.35 -0.45 -11.48
N GLY A 249 -5.63 -1.05 -10.53
CA GLY A 249 -5.43 -0.55 -9.18
C GLY A 249 -3.95 -0.32 -8.90
N ILE A 250 -3.61 0.72 -8.13
CA ILE A 250 -2.25 1.14 -7.82
C ILE A 250 -2.15 1.55 -6.36
N SER A 251 -1.07 1.12 -5.68
CA SER A 251 -0.66 1.63 -4.37
C SER A 251 0.82 1.99 -4.40
N GLY A 252 1.16 3.16 -3.84
CA GLY A 252 2.50 3.73 -3.84
C GLY A 252 3.15 3.75 -2.47
N THR A 253 4.47 3.76 -2.46
CA THR A 253 5.32 3.93 -1.28
C THR A 253 6.60 4.65 -1.67
N GLY A 254 7.00 5.65 -0.90
CA GLY A 254 8.20 6.42 -1.19
C GLY A 254 8.17 7.85 -0.64
N TRP A 255 8.89 8.76 -1.29
CA TRP A 255 8.90 10.15 -0.88
C TRP A 255 7.64 10.86 -1.39
N GLY A 256 6.64 10.97 -0.50
CA GLY A 256 5.26 11.36 -0.81
C GLY A 256 5.12 12.67 -1.60
N GLU A 257 6.00 13.66 -1.39
CA GLU A 257 5.99 14.94 -2.09
C GLU A 257 6.15 14.78 -3.62
N PHE A 258 6.92 13.78 -4.06
CA PHE A 258 7.10 13.50 -5.48
C PHE A 258 5.92 12.72 -6.05
N PHE A 259 5.34 11.81 -5.28
CA PHE A 259 4.14 11.07 -5.65
C PHE A 259 2.92 12.01 -5.77
N ILE A 260 2.77 12.98 -4.85
CA ILE A 260 1.73 14.01 -4.93
C ILE A 260 1.92 14.86 -6.18
N ARG A 261 3.12 15.44 -6.38
CA ARG A 261 3.42 16.36 -7.49
C ARG A 261 3.28 15.71 -8.87
N SER A 262 3.54 14.41 -8.97
CA SER A 262 3.37 13.64 -10.21
C SER A 262 2.00 12.97 -10.32
N THR A 263 1.12 13.09 -9.31
CA THR A 263 -0.13 12.31 -9.21
C THR A 263 0.09 10.84 -9.60
N ALA A 264 1.09 10.22 -8.95
CA ALA A 264 1.75 9.00 -9.43
C ALA A 264 0.78 7.87 -9.76
N ALA A 265 -0.14 7.54 -8.84
CA ALA A 265 -1.07 6.44 -9.05
C ALA A 265 -2.03 6.71 -10.24
N ARG A 266 -2.55 7.94 -10.39
CA ARG A 266 -3.39 8.31 -11.54
C ARG A 266 -2.59 8.39 -12.84
N THR A 267 -1.32 8.79 -12.79
CA THR A 267 -0.44 8.83 -13.97
C THR A 267 -0.24 7.46 -14.58
N VAL A 268 -0.08 6.39 -13.77
CA VAL A 268 -0.06 5.01 -14.27
C VAL A 268 -1.35 4.70 -15.04
N SER A 269 -2.50 4.91 -14.41
CA SER A 269 -3.79 4.65 -15.03
C SER A 269 -3.99 5.49 -16.31
N ALA A 270 -3.58 6.76 -16.31
CA ALA A 270 -3.67 7.64 -17.49
C ALA A 270 -2.80 7.17 -18.66
N LYS A 271 -1.61 6.66 -18.39
CA LYS A 271 -0.75 6.08 -19.44
C LYS A 271 -1.36 4.82 -20.06
N MET A 272 -2.00 3.97 -19.26
CA MET A 272 -2.73 2.81 -19.77
C MET A 272 -3.96 3.26 -20.59
N GLU A 273 -4.74 4.20 -20.08
CA GLU A 273 -6.01 4.67 -20.67
C GLU A 273 -5.81 5.47 -21.96
N TYR A 274 -4.88 6.44 -21.96
CA TYR A 274 -4.74 7.40 -23.07
C TYR A 274 -3.57 7.10 -24.00
N GLN A 275 -2.59 6.30 -23.55
CA GLN A 275 -1.41 5.95 -24.35
C GLN A 275 -1.37 4.46 -24.72
N ASN A 276 -2.38 3.66 -24.32
CA ASN A 276 -2.47 2.22 -24.54
C ASN A 276 -1.21 1.44 -24.07
N LYS A 277 -0.57 1.91 -23.00
CA LYS A 277 0.60 1.23 -22.44
C LYS A 277 0.17 0.06 -21.56
N ASP A 278 0.94 -1.01 -21.60
CA ASP A 278 0.78 -2.10 -20.64
C ASP A 278 1.19 -1.63 -19.22
N ILE A 279 0.75 -2.40 -18.22
CA ILE A 279 0.92 -2.05 -16.81
C ILE A 279 2.41 -1.95 -16.41
N LYS A 280 3.29 -2.79 -16.98
CA LYS A 280 4.72 -2.79 -16.65
C LYS A 280 5.38 -1.52 -17.16
N THR A 281 5.12 -1.16 -18.43
CA THR A 281 5.62 0.06 -19.04
C THR A 281 5.07 1.30 -18.34
N ALA A 282 3.77 1.36 -18.06
CA ALA A 282 3.13 2.51 -17.43
C ALA A 282 3.67 2.78 -16.01
N THR A 283 3.86 1.73 -15.22
CA THR A 283 4.40 1.83 -13.85
C THR A 283 5.88 2.18 -13.85
N GLN A 284 6.70 1.55 -14.71
CA GLN A 284 8.13 1.84 -14.79
C GLN A 284 8.38 3.29 -15.19
N GLU A 285 7.73 3.77 -16.23
CA GLU A 285 7.86 5.17 -16.67
C GLU A 285 7.43 6.18 -15.59
N THR A 286 6.45 5.81 -14.74
CA THR A 286 6.04 6.67 -13.64
C THR A 286 7.11 6.73 -12.54
N ILE A 287 7.75 5.61 -12.20
CA ILE A 287 8.90 5.59 -11.29
C ILE A 287 10.09 6.36 -11.88
N ASP A 288 10.32 6.27 -13.20
CA ASP A 288 11.36 7.04 -13.87
C ASP A 288 11.11 8.56 -13.81
N ILE A 289 9.84 9.00 -13.95
CA ILE A 289 9.45 10.41 -13.75
C ILE A 289 9.77 10.86 -12.33
N ILE A 290 9.38 10.07 -11.31
CA ILE A 290 9.69 10.35 -9.91
C ILE A 290 11.21 10.47 -9.70
N GLY A 291 11.99 9.54 -10.24
CA GLY A 291 13.46 9.56 -10.18
C GLY A 291 14.07 10.80 -10.83
N LYS A 292 13.58 11.20 -12.01
CA LYS A 292 14.02 12.44 -12.69
C LYS A 292 13.70 13.71 -11.91
N MET A 293 12.65 13.69 -11.10
CA MET A 293 12.31 14.79 -10.19
C MET A 293 13.18 14.82 -8.92
N GLY A 294 14.02 13.81 -8.69
CA GLY A 294 14.85 13.63 -7.49
C GLY A 294 14.16 12.85 -6.37
N GLY A 295 13.03 12.18 -6.66
CA GLY A 295 12.31 11.34 -5.72
C GLY A 295 12.68 9.87 -5.81
N ASP A 296 12.32 9.13 -4.79
CA ASP A 296 12.50 7.68 -4.72
C ASP A 296 11.26 6.99 -4.14
N GLY A 297 11.13 5.70 -4.45
CA GLY A 297 10.01 4.87 -3.99
C GLY A 297 9.70 3.72 -4.92
N GLY A 298 8.50 3.19 -4.81
CA GLY A 298 7.99 2.10 -5.62
C GLY A 298 6.47 2.10 -5.72
N LEU A 299 5.97 1.30 -6.62
CA LEU A 299 4.55 1.08 -6.86
C LEU A 299 4.26 -0.42 -6.88
N ILE A 300 3.09 -0.80 -6.42
CA ILE A 300 2.45 -2.05 -6.82
C ILE A 300 1.23 -1.71 -7.66
N ALA A 301 1.02 -2.47 -8.72
CA ALA A 301 -0.13 -2.29 -9.60
C ALA A 301 -0.65 -3.64 -10.08
N LEU A 302 -1.97 -3.71 -10.31
CA LEU A 302 -2.67 -4.90 -10.77
C LEU A 302 -3.77 -4.47 -11.75
N ASP A 303 -3.81 -5.06 -12.96
CA ASP A 303 -4.84 -4.78 -13.94
C ASP A 303 -6.00 -5.79 -13.91
N LYS A 304 -7.04 -5.51 -14.68
CA LYS A 304 -8.26 -6.35 -14.79
C LYS A 304 -8.00 -7.75 -15.36
N ASP A 305 -6.89 -7.95 -16.04
CA ASP A 305 -6.50 -9.22 -16.67
C ASP A 305 -5.58 -10.04 -15.75
N GLY A 306 -5.30 -9.53 -14.53
CA GLY A 306 -4.45 -10.16 -13.54
C GLY A 306 -2.96 -9.96 -13.78
N ASN A 307 -2.56 -9.05 -14.69
CA ASN A 307 -1.16 -8.69 -14.83
C ASN A 307 -0.76 -7.77 -13.69
N MET A 308 0.44 -7.98 -13.15
CA MET A 308 0.97 -7.22 -12.03
C MET A 308 2.32 -6.58 -12.37
N ALA A 309 2.61 -5.45 -11.71
CA ALA A 309 3.90 -4.78 -11.79
C ALA A 309 4.26 -4.20 -10.42
N MET A 310 5.54 -4.28 -10.05
CA MET A 310 6.05 -3.84 -8.75
C MET A 310 7.41 -3.12 -8.91
N PRO A 311 7.52 -2.06 -9.76
CA PRO A 311 8.76 -1.34 -9.98
C PRO A 311 9.10 -0.44 -8.80
N PHE A 312 10.39 -0.21 -8.58
CA PHE A 312 10.93 0.72 -7.59
C PHE A 312 12.34 1.18 -7.98
N ASN A 313 12.76 2.35 -7.48
CA ASN A 313 14.09 2.92 -7.68
C ASN A 313 14.90 3.11 -6.39
N THR A 314 14.49 2.43 -5.32
CA THR A 314 15.21 2.35 -4.04
C THR A 314 16.09 1.09 -3.99
N ALA A 315 16.88 0.89 -2.91
CA ALA A 315 17.71 -0.28 -2.73
C ALA A 315 16.91 -1.58 -2.55
N GLY A 316 15.67 -1.48 -2.05
CA GLY A 316 14.77 -2.61 -1.89
C GLY A 316 13.34 -2.17 -1.64
N MET A 317 12.39 -3.10 -1.78
CA MET A 317 10.98 -2.92 -1.50
C MET A 317 10.40 -4.23 -0.97
N TYR A 318 9.81 -4.20 0.22
CA TYR A 318 8.99 -5.30 0.73
C TYR A 318 7.76 -5.43 -0.13
N ARG A 319 7.58 -6.55 -0.80
CA ARG A 319 6.47 -6.77 -1.72
C ARG A 319 6.15 -8.24 -1.88
N GLY A 320 4.95 -8.53 -2.31
CA GLY A 320 4.55 -9.90 -2.59
C GLY A 320 3.24 -10.00 -3.35
N ALA A 321 2.96 -11.19 -3.84
CA ALA A 321 1.75 -11.52 -4.59
C ALA A 321 1.24 -12.91 -4.22
N ILE A 322 -0.06 -13.11 -4.43
CA ILE A 322 -0.71 -14.41 -4.41
C ILE A 322 -1.75 -14.44 -5.53
N THR A 323 -1.71 -15.48 -6.35
CA THR A 323 -2.60 -15.66 -7.50
C THR A 323 -3.60 -16.79 -7.25
N GLU A 324 -4.49 -17.05 -8.19
CA GLU A 324 -5.56 -18.05 -8.08
C GLU A 324 -5.06 -19.48 -7.79
N ASN A 325 -3.80 -19.78 -8.09
CA ASN A 325 -3.20 -21.08 -7.74
C ASN A 325 -2.81 -21.22 -6.26
N GLY A 326 -2.88 -20.11 -5.49
CA GLY A 326 -2.57 -20.07 -4.06
C GLY A 326 -1.07 -20.01 -3.75
N GLU A 327 -0.20 -19.85 -4.75
CA GLU A 327 1.22 -19.66 -4.54
C GLU A 327 1.51 -18.26 -4.00
N VAL A 328 2.26 -18.19 -2.92
CA VAL A 328 2.69 -16.95 -2.27
C VAL A 328 4.12 -16.64 -2.70
N GLU A 329 4.30 -15.48 -3.30
CA GLU A 329 5.62 -14.95 -3.63
C GLU A 329 5.91 -13.71 -2.78
N VAL A 330 7.08 -13.67 -2.13
CA VAL A 330 7.54 -12.54 -1.32
C VAL A 330 8.95 -12.14 -1.71
N PHE A 331 9.12 -10.86 -2.03
CA PHE A 331 10.37 -10.26 -2.45
C PHE A 331 10.74 -9.10 -1.52
N ILE A 332 12.04 -8.86 -1.32
CA ILE A 332 12.57 -7.79 -0.46
C ILE A 332 13.59 -6.95 -1.24
N TYR A 333 14.55 -7.61 -1.86
CA TYR A 333 15.65 -6.98 -2.59
C TYR A 333 15.36 -6.83 -4.09
N GLN A 334 16.25 -6.17 -4.82
CA GLN A 334 16.26 -6.15 -6.29
C GLN A 334 16.52 -7.53 -6.87
#